data_8198c9ae2538291bfb538f44b7ffb091
#
_entry.id   8198c9ae2538291bfb538f44b7ffb091
#
_cell.length_a   1.000
_cell.length_b   1.000
_cell.length_c   1.000
_cell.angle_alpha   90.00
_cell.angle_beta   90.00
_cell.angle_gamma   90.00
#
_symmetry.space_group_name_H-M   'P 1'
#
loop_
_entity.id
_entity.type
_entity.pdbx_description
1 polymer ?
#
loop_
_entity_poly.entity_id
_entity_poly.type
_entity_poly.pdbx_seq_one_letter_code
_entity_poly.pdbx_strand_id
1 'polypeptide(L)'
;KIWDKIEVFVYLDNEERLVATTEKPYVVRDDFALLRCNAVTDFGAFLDWGLVKELFCPFKEQIFKMKVGGWYLVHCYLDEKTERLVASSKTNRFLDNKELMVQEFDEVDLIVSHPSDIGMNVIVNKKHQGLIYTDNIFRDLSVGDKVKGVVKKIRPGNKLDITLGKVGYRNIEPNADRIMQELEDNSGFLQLNDKSSPEAIK
;
A
#
# COMPACT_ATOMS: atom_id res chain seq x y z
N LYS A 1 20.11 11.92 -29.11
CA LYS A 1 20.35 12.69 -30.39
C LYS A 1 19.53 13.97 -30.31
N ILE A 2 19.88 14.98 -31.11
CA ILE A 2 19.05 16.19 -31.25
C ILE A 2 17.67 15.74 -31.77
N TRP A 3 16.57 16.24 -31.16
CA TRP A 3 15.17 15.89 -31.43
C TRP A 3 14.65 14.59 -30.80
N ASP A 4 15.42 13.86 -30.01
CA ASP A 4 14.89 12.77 -29.22
C ASP A 4 13.97 13.31 -28.10
N LYS A 5 12.79 12.68 -27.94
CA LYS A 5 11.89 13.00 -26.82
C LYS A 5 12.41 12.31 -25.56
N ILE A 6 12.58 13.07 -24.49
CA ILE A 6 13.04 12.58 -23.20
C ILE A 6 11.95 12.88 -22.18
N GLU A 7 11.56 11.88 -21.41
CA GLU A 7 10.68 12.06 -20.26
C GLU A 7 11.50 12.64 -19.10
N VAL A 8 11.03 13.72 -18.51
CA VAL A 8 11.69 14.40 -17.41
C VAL A 8 10.70 14.67 -16.28
N PHE A 9 11.20 14.61 -15.05
CA PHE A 9 10.49 15.09 -13.87
C PHE A 9 10.88 16.54 -13.63
N VAL A 10 9.89 17.41 -13.38
CA VAL A 10 10.09 18.83 -13.17
C VAL A 10 9.75 19.18 -11.72
N TYR A 11 10.65 19.88 -11.03
CA TYR A 11 10.47 20.30 -9.65
C TYR A 11 11.22 21.60 -9.35
N LEU A 12 10.97 22.21 -8.18
CA LEU A 12 11.70 23.36 -7.71
C LEU A 12 12.92 22.94 -6.91
N ASP A 13 14.11 23.42 -7.28
CA ASP A 13 15.35 23.21 -6.51
C ASP A 13 15.38 24.01 -5.19
N ASN A 14 16.50 23.96 -4.47
CA ASN A 14 16.67 24.64 -3.20
C ASN A 14 16.66 26.18 -3.34
N GLU A 15 16.94 26.69 -4.53
CA GLU A 15 16.93 28.13 -4.87
C GLU A 15 15.62 28.57 -5.54
N GLU A 16 14.58 27.70 -5.47
CA GLU A 16 13.24 27.94 -6.07
C GLU A 16 13.23 28.05 -7.61
N ARG A 17 14.26 27.53 -8.26
CA ARG A 17 14.32 27.47 -9.72
C ARG A 17 13.64 26.20 -10.24
N LEU A 18 12.94 26.33 -11.35
CA LEU A 18 12.36 25.19 -12.03
C LEU A 18 13.48 24.36 -12.68
N VAL A 19 13.63 23.13 -12.26
CA VAL A 19 14.63 22.17 -12.77
C VAL A 19 13.96 20.95 -13.34
N ALA A 20 14.53 20.40 -14.40
CA ALA A 20 14.13 19.14 -15.00
C ALA A 20 15.22 18.10 -14.79
N THR A 21 14.83 16.88 -14.40
CA THR A 21 15.73 15.73 -14.24
C THR A 21 15.20 14.51 -14.95
N THR A 22 16.10 13.63 -15.39
CA THR A 22 15.75 12.29 -15.90
C THR A 22 15.68 11.27 -14.76
N GLU A 23 16.07 11.63 -13.54
CA GLU A 23 15.90 10.79 -12.35
C GLU A 23 14.41 10.64 -12.04
N LYS A 24 14.02 9.43 -11.64
CA LYS A 24 12.63 9.13 -11.28
C LYS A 24 12.47 9.20 -9.76
N PRO A 25 11.65 10.13 -9.23
CA PRO A 25 11.38 10.15 -7.82
C PRO A 25 10.60 8.88 -7.39
N TYR A 26 10.77 8.47 -6.13
CA TYR A 26 10.03 7.33 -5.55
C TYR A 26 8.55 7.64 -5.32
N VAL A 27 8.19 8.93 -5.31
CA VAL A 27 6.82 9.41 -5.17
C VAL A 27 6.63 10.65 -6.04
N VAL A 28 5.44 10.78 -6.63
CA VAL A 28 5.01 11.97 -7.36
C VAL A 28 3.85 12.64 -6.62
N ARG A 29 3.42 13.80 -7.10
CA ARG A 29 2.24 14.49 -6.57
C ARG A 29 1.03 13.56 -6.55
N ASP A 30 0.27 13.61 -5.45
CA ASP A 30 -0.96 12.85 -5.18
C ASP A 30 -0.75 11.33 -5.11
N ASP A 31 0.50 10.90 -4.78
CA ASP A 31 0.86 9.49 -4.59
C ASP A 31 1.39 9.20 -3.17
N PHE A 32 1.49 7.91 -2.85
CA PHE A 32 1.97 7.40 -1.57
C PHE A 32 3.26 6.62 -1.76
N ALA A 33 4.20 6.80 -0.84
CA ALA A 33 5.42 5.98 -0.78
C ALA A 33 5.94 5.83 0.64
N LEU A 34 6.67 4.74 0.86
CA LEU A 34 7.49 4.55 2.05
C LEU A 34 8.84 5.22 1.79
N LEU A 35 9.16 6.27 2.55
CA LEU A 35 10.38 7.05 2.39
C LEU A 35 11.22 7.04 3.66
N ARG A 36 12.54 7.09 3.49
CA ARG A 36 13.50 7.17 4.59
C ARG A 36 13.69 8.62 5.02
N CYS A 37 13.71 8.85 6.32
CA CYS A 37 14.08 10.15 6.89
C CYS A 37 15.61 10.27 6.95
N ASN A 38 16.17 11.24 6.22
CA ASN A 38 17.60 11.52 6.19
C ASN A 38 18.01 12.57 7.21
N ALA A 39 17.15 13.59 7.45
CA ALA A 39 17.45 14.67 8.37
C ALA A 39 16.21 15.16 9.10
N VAL A 40 16.41 15.69 10.29
CA VAL A 40 15.38 16.38 11.08
C VAL A 40 15.93 17.73 11.51
N THR A 41 15.11 18.77 11.32
CA THR A 41 15.41 20.16 11.70
C THR A 41 14.37 20.70 12.68
N ASP A 42 14.47 21.96 13.07
CA ASP A 42 13.48 22.62 13.94
C ASP A 42 12.11 22.83 13.28
N PHE A 43 11.99 22.60 11.97
CA PHE A 43 10.75 22.82 11.20
C PHE A 43 10.06 21.53 10.76
N GLY A 44 10.80 20.43 10.68
CA GLY A 44 10.30 19.15 10.19
C GLY A 44 11.39 18.18 9.78
N ALA A 45 10.99 17.14 9.07
CA ALA A 45 11.87 16.10 8.57
C ALA A 45 12.10 16.25 7.05
N PHE A 46 13.23 15.79 6.59
CA PHE A 46 13.60 15.71 5.18
C PHE A 46 13.71 14.23 4.80
N LEU A 47 12.97 13.86 3.76
CA LEU A 47 12.80 12.48 3.32
C LEU A 47 13.49 12.27 1.98
N ASP A 48 14.19 11.15 1.86
CA ASP A 48 14.75 10.69 0.60
C ASP A 48 13.62 10.22 -0.34
N TRP A 49 13.43 10.92 -1.41
CA TRP A 49 12.46 10.57 -2.44
C TRP A 49 13.09 10.29 -3.81
N GLY A 50 14.43 10.05 -3.82
CA GLY A 50 15.19 9.68 -5.00
C GLY A 50 15.72 10.85 -5.83
N LEU A 51 15.61 12.09 -5.33
CA LEU A 51 16.16 13.28 -5.98
C LEU A 51 17.16 14.01 -5.06
N VAL A 52 18.02 14.85 -5.65
CA VAL A 52 19.02 15.64 -4.91
C VAL A 52 18.39 16.52 -3.82
N LYS A 53 17.27 17.16 -4.13
CA LYS A 53 16.48 17.90 -3.14
C LYS A 53 15.59 16.92 -2.40
N GLU A 54 15.72 16.86 -1.09
CA GLU A 54 14.87 16.02 -0.24
C GLU A 54 13.43 16.56 -0.15
N LEU A 55 12.47 15.64 0.06
CA LEU A 55 11.06 15.97 0.25
C LEU A 55 10.82 16.37 1.70
N PHE A 56 10.33 17.60 1.90
CA PHE A 56 10.07 18.13 3.23
C PHE A 56 8.75 17.62 3.83
N CYS A 57 8.79 17.22 5.11
CA CYS A 57 7.63 16.83 5.91
C CYS A 57 7.56 17.71 7.17
N PRO A 58 6.74 18.78 7.21
CA PRO A 58 6.63 19.64 8.37
C PRO A 58 6.11 18.89 9.60
N PHE A 59 6.43 19.34 10.81
CA PHE A 59 5.92 18.71 12.04
C PHE A 59 4.39 18.62 12.10
N LYS A 60 3.68 19.61 11.58
CA LYS A 60 2.21 19.61 11.51
C LYS A 60 1.63 18.47 10.66
N GLU A 61 2.44 17.93 9.73
CA GLU A 61 2.06 16.85 8.81
C GLU A 61 2.54 15.46 9.30
N GLN A 62 3.18 15.41 10.45
CA GLN A 62 3.63 14.15 11.06
C GLN A 62 2.60 13.64 12.07
N ILE A 63 2.29 12.33 12.06
CA ILE A 63 1.50 11.67 13.13
C ILE A 63 2.35 11.58 14.39
N PHE A 64 3.60 11.11 14.23
CA PHE A 64 4.61 11.06 15.28
C PHE A 64 5.87 11.73 14.77
N LYS A 65 6.65 12.34 15.67
CA LYS A 65 7.93 12.95 15.30
C LYS A 65 8.83 11.92 14.61
N MET A 66 9.21 12.23 13.38
CA MET A 66 10.11 11.40 12.59
C MET A 66 11.52 11.42 13.18
N LYS A 67 12.24 10.32 13.00
CA LYS A 67 13.64 10.15 13.43
C LYS A 67 14.51 9.83 12.22
N VAL A 68 15.73 10.34 12.24
CA VAL A 68 16.72 10.04 11.19
C VAL A 68 16.92 8.52 11.08
N GLY A 69 16.95 8.01 9.84
CA GLY A 69 17.05 6.59 9.52
C GLY A 69 15.72 5.82 9.56
N GLY A 70 14.66 6.40 10.10
CA GLY A 70 13.33 5.79 10.12
C GLY A 70 12.65 5.80 8.74
N TRP A 71 11.78 4.82 8.51
CA TRP A 71 10.96 4.71 7.31
C TRP A 71 9.52 5.09 7.61
N TYR A 72 8.92 5.93 6.76
CA TYR A 72 7.58 6.48 6.98
C TYR A 72 6.76 6.42 5.71
N LEU A 73 5.56 5.86 5.81
CA LEU A 73 4.58 5.94 4.72
C LEU A 73 4.03 7.37 4.68
N VAL A 74 4.17 8.01 3.55
CA VAL A 74 3.75 9.41 3.34
C VAL A 74 2.96 9.57 2.05
N HIS A 75 2.12 10.58 2.03
CA HIS A 75 1.48 11.13 0.83
C HIS A 75 2.22 12.39 0.40
N CYS A 76 2.51 12.50 -0.89
CA CYS A 76 3.12 13.69 -1.49
C CYS A 76 2.03 14.57 -2.08
N TYR A 77 1.95 15.82 -1.65
CA TYR A 77 0.95 16.77 -2.15
C TYR A 77 1.55 18.15 -2.39
N LEU A 78 0.86 18.96 -3.19
CA LEU A 78 1.23 20.35 -3.39
C LEU A 78 0.63 21.20 -2.26
N ASP A 79 1.49 21.85 -1.48
CA ASP A 79 1.03 22.86 -0.51
C ASP A 79 0.68 24.15 -1.26
N GLU A 80 -0.60 24.48 -1.35
CA GLU A 80 -1.13 25.64 -2.08
C GLU A 80 -0.58 26.98 -1.59
N LYS A 81 -0.11 27.05 -0.32
CA LYS A 81 0.42 28.30 0.24
C LYS A 81 1.85 28.56 -0.20
N THR A 82 2.63 27.53 -0.36
CA THR A 82 4.06 27.63 -0.68
C THR A 82 4.37 27.17 -2.11
N GLU A 83 3.38 26.63 -2.81
CA GLU A 83 3.49 26.03 -4.16
C GLU A 83 4.62 24.96 -4.24
N ARG A 84 4.87 24.28 -3.11
CA ARG A 84 5.90 23.24 -3.01
C ARG A 84 5.31 21.89 -2.75
N LEU A 85 5.96 20.85 -3.27
CA LEU A 85 5.66 19.49 -2.90
C LEU A 85 6.08 19.24 -1.45
N VAL A 86 5.17 18.67 -0.67
CA VAL A 86 5.31 18.42 0.76
C VAL A 86 4.83 16.99 1.06
N ALA A 87 5.50 16.32 2.01
CA ALA A 87 5.08 15.03 2.51
C ALA A 87 4.16 15.16 3.73
N SER A 88 3.20 14.25 3.85
CA SER A 88 2.38 14.09 5.04
C SER A 88 2.30 12.61 5.43
N SER A 89 2.62 12.28 6.68
CA SER A 89 2.36 10.93 7.20
C SER A 89 0.89 10.74 7.66
N LYS A 90 0.10 11.80 7.66
CA LYS A 90 -1.35 11.77 7.94
C LYS A 90 -2.13 11.28 6.71
N THR A 91 -1.79 10.11 6.21
CA THR A 91 -2.27 9.55 4.93
C THR A 91 -3.79 9.47 4.83
N ASN A 92 -4.49 9.21 5.95
CA ASN A 92 -5.94 9.10 5.98
C ASN A 92 -6.69 10.37 5.53
N ARG A 93 -6.05 11.55 5.60
CA ARG A 93 -6.64 12.82 5.13
C ARG A 93 -6.82 12.89 3.62
N PHE A 94 -6.08 12.08 2.88
CA PHE A 94 -6.05 12.02 1.43
C PHE A 94 -6.83 10.84 0.87
N LEU A 95 -7.52 10.10 1.75
CA LEU A 95 -8.35 8.96 1.40
C LEU A 95 -9.82 9.31 1.61
N ASP A 96 -10.66 8.95 0.67
CA ASP A 96 -12.10 9.20 0.75
C ASP A 96 -12.88 7.93 0.38
N ASN A 97 -13.74 7.51 1.31
CA ASN A 97 -14.66 6.39 1.10
C ASN A 97 -16.10 6.86 0.89
N LYS A 98 -16.37 8.16 0.73
CA LYS A 98 -17.75 8.66 0.50
C LYS A 98 -18.31 8.16 -0.82
N GLU A 99 -17.48 8.21 -1.86
CA GLU A 99 -17.82 7.70 -3.20
C GLU A 99 -16.82 6.60 -3.56
N LEU A 100 -17.26 5.35 -3.49
CA LEU A 100 -16.41 4.22 -3.82
C LEU A 100 -16.31 4.06 -5.33
N MET A 101 -15.07 3.91 -5.81
CA MET A 101 -14.76 3.57 -7.21
C MET A 101 -14.45 2.09 -7.39
N VAL A 102 -14.88 1.26 -6.45
CA VAL A 102 -14.69 -0.19 -6.41
C VAL A 102 -15.96 -0.88 -5.99
N GLN A 103 -16.13 -2.12 -6.43
CA GLN A 103 -17.24 -3.01 -6.09
C GLN A 103 -16.74 -4.25 -5.35
N GLU A 104 -17.65 -5.01 -4.75
CA GLU A 104 -17.30 -6.31 -4.17
C GLU A 104 -16.76 -7.23 -5.27
N PHE A 105 -15.68 -7.95 -4.93
CA PHE A 105 -14.91 -8.86 -5.78
C PHE A 105 -13.97 -8.20 -6.81
N ASP A 106 -13.86 -6.88 -6.83
CA ASP A 106 -12.86 -6.20 -7.65
C ASP A 106 -11.44 -6.51 -7.17
N GLU A 107 -10.54 -6.76 -8.12
CA GLU A 107 -9.10 -6.79 -7.86
C GLU A 107 -8.59 -5.35 -7.70
N VAL A 108 -7.82 -5.12 -6.66
CA VAL A 108 -7.35 -3.79 -6.28
C VAL A 108 -5.86 -3.76 -5.95
N ASP A 109 -5.23 -2.62 -6.20
CA ASP A 109 -3.89 -2.33 -5.74
C ASP A 109 -3.93 -1.84 -4.29
N LEU A 110 -3.07 -2.41 -3.45
CA LEU A 110 -2.99 -2.10 -2.04
C LEU A 110 -1.63 -1.56 -1.66
N ILE A 111 -1.62 -0.58 -0.77
CA ILE A 111 -0.43 -0.18 -0.02
C ILE A 111 -0.73 -0.43 1.46
N VAL A 112 0.09 -1.24 2.10
CA VAL A 112 -0.05 -1.53 3.53
C VAL A 112 0.28 -0.28 4.33
N SER A 113 -0.66 0.17 5.18
CA SER A 113 -0.53 1.44 5.88
C SER A 113 -0.05 1.26 7.32
N HIS A 114 -0.90 0.83 8.22
CA HIS A 114 -0.55 0.66 9.63
C HIS A 114 -1.35 -0.47 10.27
N PRO A 115 -0.78 -1.15 11.27
CA PRO A 115 -1.50 -2.17 12.02
C PRO A 115 -2.63 -1.57 12.86
N SER A 116 -3.63 -2.39 13.16
CA SER A 116 -4.71 -2.12 14.11
C SER A 116 -4.97 -3.37 14.94
N ASP A 117 -5.79 -3.25 15.98
CA ASP A 117 -6.13 -4.37 16.88
C ASP A 117 -6.81 -5.55 16.15
N ILE A 118 -7.44 -5.31 15.02
CA ILE A 118 -8.23 -6.29 14.26
C ILE A 118 -7.62 -6.69 12.93
N GLY A 119 -6.47 -6.13 12.56
CA GLY A 119 -5.81 -6.43 11.29
C GLY A 119 -4.90 -5.31 10.79
N MET A 120 -4.73 -5.25 9.47
CA MET A 120 -3.87 -4.29 8.81
C MET A 120 -4.69 -3.31 7.98
N ASN A 121 -4.53 -2.01 8.24
CA ASN A 121 -5.11 -0.97 7.39
C ASN A 121 -4.34 -0.88 6.08
N VAL A 122 -5.06 -0.68 4.98
CA VAL A 122 -4.50 -0.57 3.64
C VAL A 122 -5.10 0.61 2.88
N ILE A 123 -4.31 1.15 1.97
CA ILE A 123 -4.74 2.14 0.98
C ILE A 123 -5.12 1.37 -0.28
N VAL A 124 -6.35 1.52 -0.72
CA VAL A 124 -6.93 0.82 -1.87
C VAL A 124 -6.94 1.75 -3.08
N ASN A 125 -6.29 1.34 -4.18
CA ASN A 125 -6.19 2.09 -5.43
C ASN A 125 -5.77 3.56 -5.24
N LYS A 126 -4.95 3.84 -4.21
CA LYS A 126 -4.48 5.19 -3.84
C LYS A 126 -5.59 6.20 -3.49
N LYS A 127 -6.83 5.73 -3.27
CA LYS A 127 -8.01 6.59 -3.05
C LYS A 127 -8.81 6.24 -1.81
N HIS A 128 -8.92 4.96 -1.49
CA HIS A 128 -9.82 4.49 -0.44
C HIS A 128 -9.05 3.84 0.70
N GLN A 129 -9.66 3.86 1.87
CA GLN A 129 -9.19 3.13 3.03
C GLN A 129 -9.87 1.77 3.11
N GLY A 130 -9.10 0.70 3.31
CA GLY A 130 -9.58 -0.66 3.54
C GLY A 130 -8.93 -1.30 4.75
N LEU A 131 -9.45 -2.46 5.13
CA LEU A 131 -8.95 -3.28 6.24
C LEU A 131 -8.78 -4.72 5.78
N ILE A 132 -7.61 -5.29 6.06
CA ILE A 132 -7.38 -6.73 5.98
C ILE A 132 -7.43 -7.27 7.40
N TYR A 133 -8.38 -8.15 7.70
CA TYR A 133 -8.47 -8.79 9.02
C TYR A 133 -7.32 -9.76 9.24
N THR A 134 -6.90 -9.92 10.48
CA THR A 134 -5.82 -10.82 10.89
C THR A 134 -6.00 -12.23 10.33
N ASP A 135 -7.22 -12.76 10.34
CA ASP A 135 -7.55 -14.10 9.83
C ASP A 135 -7.38 -14.25 8.31
N ASN A 136 -7.26 -13.14 7.58
CA ASN A 136 -7.03 -13.14 6.13
C ASN A 136 -5.57 -12.78 5.76
N ILE A 137 -4.68 -12.70 6.75
CA ILE A 137 -3.26 -12.41 6.56
C ILE A 137 -2.49 -13.73 6.65
N PHE A 138 -2.12 -14.30 5.51
CA PHE A 138 -1.39 -15.58 5.41
C PHE A 138 0.10 -15.41 5.10
N ARG A 139 0.60 -14.17 5.15
CA ARG A 139 2.00 -13.82 4.91
C ARG A 139 2.37 -12.58 5.71
N ASP A 140 3.65 -12.39 5.95
CA ASP A 140 4.14 -11.18 6.58
C ASP A 140 3.83 -9.95 5.71
N LEU A 141 3.29 -8.92 6.34
CA LEU A 141 3.01 -7.63 5.73
C LEU A 141 3.73 -6.53 6.51
N SER A 142 4.50 -5.75 5.77
CA SER A 142 5.20 -4.58 6.31
C SER A 142 4.56 -3.28 5.81
N VAL A 143 4.63 -2.23 6.62
CA VAL A 143 4.16 -0.90 6.21
C VAL A 143 4.88 -0.46 4.94
N GLY A 144 4.12 0.01 3.96
CA GLY A 144 4.63 0.41 2.66
C GLY A 144 4.64 -0.68 1.59
N ASP A 145 4.37 -1.95 1.95
CA ASP A 145 4.27 -3.04 0.97
C ASP A 145 3.18 -2.74 -0.06
N LYS A 146 3.52 -2.94 -1.34
CA LYS A 146 2.59 -2.84 -2.46
C LYS A 146 2.16 -4.24 -2.87
N VAL A 147 0.89 -4.54 -2.70
CA VAL A 147 0.35 -5.88 -2.92
C VAL A 147 -0.97 -5.81 -3.69
N LYS A 148 -1.35 -6.90 -4.34
CA LYS A 148 -2.69 -7.06 -4.93
C LYS A 148 -3.62 -7.68 -3.90
N GLY A 149 -4.87 -7.28 -3.93
CA GLY A 149 -5.94 -7.86 -3.13
C GLY A 149 -7.27 -7.80 -3.83
N VAL A 150 -8.29 -8.25 -3.14
CA VAL A 150 -9.68 -8.26 -3.64
C VAL A 150 -10.59 -7.64 -2.58
N VAL A 151 -11.54 -6.84 -3.02
CA VAL A 151 -12.61 -6.32 -2.15
C VAL A 151 -13.51 -7.49 -1.77
N LYS A 152 -13.41 -7.96 -0.52
CA LYS A 152 -14.21 -9.07 -0.03
C LYS A 152 -15.65 -8.67 0.25
N LYS A 153 -15.83 -7.48 0.84
CA LYS A 153 -17.14 -6.96 1.23
C LYS A 153 -17.10 -5.45 1.40
N ILE A 154 -18.19 -4.80 1.07
CA ILE A 154 -18.45 -3.39 1.38
C ILE A 154 -19.46 -3.32 2.53
N ARG A 155 -19.03 -2.85 3.69
CA ARG A 155 -19.87 -2.72 4.88
C ARG A 155 -20.56 -1.35 4.94
N PRO A 156 -21.64 -1.20 5.73
CA PRO A 156 -22.29 0.10 5.96
C PRO A 156 -21.28 1.19 6.32
N GLY A 157 -21.44 2.38 5.72
CA GLY A 157 -20.50 3.48 5.81
C GLY A 157 -19.29 3.34 4.89
N ASN A 158 -19.44 2.56 3.80
CA ASN A 158 -18.41 2.38 2.75
C ASN A 158 -17.06 1.85 3.29
N LYS A 159 -17.12 1.01 4.32
CA LYS A 159 -15.93 0.35 4.88
C LYS A 159 -15.58 -0.86 4.02
N LEU A 160 -14.35 -0.85 3.49
CA LEU A 160 -13.85 -1.90 2.61
C LEU A 160 -13.16 -2.99 3.42
N ASP A 161 -13.70 -4.21 3.37
CA ASP A 161 -13.02 -5.41 3.86
C ASP A 161 -12.26 -6.03 2.70
N ILE A 162 -10.96 -6.18 2.86
CA ILE A 162 -10.04 -6.63 1.82
C ILE A 162 -9.47 -8.00 2.18
N THR A 163 -9.20 -8.81 1.17
CA THR A 163 -8.44 -10.06 1.31
C THR A 163 -7.28 -10.10 0.33
N LEU A 164 -6.20 -10.79 0.71
CA LEU A 164 -5.02 -10.99 -0.14
C LEU A 164 -5.16 -12.19 -1.08
N GLY A 165 -6.10 -13.08 -0.79
CA GLY A 165 -6.41 -14.25 -1.62
C GLY A 165 -7.45 -13.93 -2.68
N LYS A 166 -7.51 -14.75 -3.72
CA LYS A 166 -8.64 -14.73 -4.66
C LYS A 166 -9.91 -15.09 -3.91
N VAL A 167 -10.92 -14.24 -3.98
CA VAL A 167 -12.22 -14.48 -3.35
C VAL A 167 -13.07 -15.34 -4.29
N GLY A 168 -13.65 -16.40 -3.74
CA GLY A 168 -14.66 -17.19 -4.42
C GLY A 168 -14.15 -18.39 -5.24
N TYR A 169 -15.01 -18.91 -6.05
CA TYR A 169 -14.96 -20.16 -6.82
C TYR A 169 -13.62 -20.45 -7.56
N ARG A 170 -12.86 -19.41 -7.93
CA ARG A 170 -11.58 -19.55 -8.64
C ARG A 170 -10.44 -20.18 -7.82
N ASN A 171 -10.57 -20.23 -6.48
CA ASN A 171 -9.61 -20.94 -5.63
C ASN A 171 -10.08 -22.36 -5.28
N ILE A 172 -11.32 -22.70 -5.59
CA ILE A 172 -11.85 -24.04 -5.34
C ILE A 172 -11.29 -25.01 -6.38
N GLU A 173 -11.22 -24.61 -7.65
CA GLU A 173 -10.74 -25.47 -8.74
C GLU A 173 -9.34 -26.06 -8.50
N PRO A 174 -8.26 -25.27 -8.24
CA PRO A 174 -6.94 -25.85 -8.03
C PRO A 174 -6.84 -26.71 -6.78
N ASN A 175 -7.61 -26.39 -5.74
CA ASN A 175 -7.64 -27.19 -4.52
C ASN A 175 -8.55 -28.42 -4.67
N ALA A 176 -9.66 -28.29 -5.39
CA ALA A 176 -10.53 -29.41 -5.72
C ALA A 176 -9.82 -30.41 -6.62
N ASP A 177 -9.10 -29.96 -7.65
CA ASP A 177 -8.32 -30.81 -8.53
C ASP A 177 -7.23 -31.57 -7.75
N ARG A 178 -6.54 -30.88 -6.84
CA ARG A 178 -5.54 -31.50 -5.98
C ARG A 178 -6.15 -32.54 -5.04
N ILE A 179 -7.29 -32.23 -4.41
CA ILE A 179 -8.01 -33.17 -3.55
C ILE A 179 -8.51 -34.39 -4.37
N MET A 180 -9.03 -34.13 -5.58
CA MET A 180 -9.47 -35.21 -6.47
C MET A 180 -8.31 -36.13 -6.88
N GLN A 181 -7.16 -35.52 -7.19
CA GLN A 181 -5.96 -36.29 -7.55
C GLN A 181 -5.45 -37.14 -6.37
N GLU A 182 -5.41 -36.57 -5.17
CA GLU A 182 -5.07 -37.29 -3.94
C GLU A 182 -6.08 -38.43 -3.63
N LEU A 183 -7.36 -38.22 -3.90
CA LEU A 183 -8.38 -39.26 -3.76
C LEU A 183 -8.19 -40.39 -4.78
N GLU A 184 -7.89 -40.06 -6.03
CA GLU A 184 -7.62 -41.06 -7.08
C GLU A 184 -6.38 -41.90 -6.75
N ASP A 185 -5.28 -41.23 -6.32
CA ASP A 185 -4.03 -41.88 -5.93
C ASP A 185 -4.19 -42.78 -4.70
N ASN A 186 -5.16 -42.51 -3.84
CA ASN A 186 -5.48 -43.27 -2.64
C ASN A 186 -6.73 -44.16 -2.79
N SER A 187 -7.05 -44.59 -4.00
CA SER A 187 -8.17 -45.51 -4.28
C SER A 187 -9.54 -44.99 -3.83
N GLY A 188 -9.73 -43.69 -3.90
CA GLY A 188 -10.99 -43.01 -3.59
C GLY A 188 -11.24 -42.73 -2.11
N PHE A 189 -10.24 -42.92 -1.23
CA PHE A 189 -10.40 -42.73 0.20
C PHE A 189 -9.21 -41.97 0.82
N LEU A 190 -9.49 -40.91 1.56
CA LEU A 190 -8.52 -40.22 2.40
C LEU A 190 -8.84 -40.47 3.87
N GLN A 191 -7.85 -40.90 4.67
CA GLN A 191 -8.01 -41.09 6.11
C GLN A 191 -8.00 -39.78 6.88
N LEU A 192 -8.70 -38.75 6.37
CA LEU A 192 -8.80 -37.45 6.96
C LEU A 192 -10.24 -37.17 7.43
N ASN A 193 -10.37 -36.53 8.57
CA ASN A 193 -11.64 -36.07 9.11
C ASN A 193 -11.47 -34.73 9.84
N ASP A 194 -12.57 -34.17 10.35
CA ASP A 194 -12.59 -32.89 11.07
C ASP A 194 -11.75 -32.85 12.35
N LYS A 195 -11.23 -33.98 12.83
CA LYS A 195 -10.34 -34.09 14.00
C LYS A 195 -8.90 -34.46 13.60
N SER A 196 -8.60 -34.51 12.32
CA SER A 196 -7.22 -34.75 11.85
C SER A 196 -6.31 -33.61 12.22
N SER A 197 -5.06 -33.92 12.60
CA SER A 197 -4.11 -32.88 12.97
C SER A 197 -3.73 -32.00 11.77
N PRO A 198 -3.40 -30.71 11.96
CA PRO A 198 -2.96 -29.83 10.88
C PRO A 198 -1.74 -30.35 10.10
N GLU A 199 -0.92 -31.20 10.73
CA GLU A 199 0.25 -31.83 10.12
C GLU A 199 -0.12 -32.99 9.16
N ALA A 200 -1.27 -33.63 9.38
CA ALA A 200 -1.80 -34.66 8.52
C ALA A 200 -2.53 -34.10 7.27
N ILE A 201 -2.85 -32.82 7.26
CA ILE A 201 -3.60 -32.14 6.19
C ILE A 201 -2.65 -31.38 5.22
N LYS A 202 -1.36 -31.27 5.56
CA LYS A 202 -0.34 -30.67 4.68
C LYS A 202 0.13 -31.66 3.63
#